data_11bb88a02fd47c07df342eec436387ec
#
_entry.id   11bb88a02fd47c07df342eec436387ec
#
_cell.length_a   1.000
_cell.length_b   1.000
_cell.length_c   1.000
_cell.angle_alpha   90.00
_cell.angle_beta   90.00
_cell.angle_gamma   90.00
#
_symmetry.space_group_name_H-M   'P 1'
#
loop_
_entity.id
_entity.type
_entity.pdbx_description
1 polymer ?
#
loop_
_entity_poly.entity_id
_entity_poly.type
_entity_poly.pdbx_seq_one_letter_code
_entity_poly.pdbx_strand_id
1 'polypeptide(L)'
;MKIEEQITGAALAAVKELYGTEVPEKMIQLQKTRSDFEGNLTLVTFPLLKTSHKKPEDTAQDIGEYLKKNCKAVADFNVVKGFLNLVIAQAAWTGLLNDINADEKFGEKPVTEESPLVMIEYSSPNTNKPLHLGHVRNNLLGWSLAQIMEANGNKVIKTNIVNDRGIHICKSMLAWLKWGNGITPEKAGKKGDHLIGDFYVLFDKHFKEECKQLQKQYEEEGMTADEAKEKAEHEAPLIKEAHDMLVKWENNDPEIRGLWEMMNNWVYAGFDETYKALGVGFDKIYYESNTYLVGKKKVEEGLTKGLFIRKDDNSVWADLTDEGLDQKLLLRKDGTSVYMTQDIGTAEMRFNDFPIDKMIYVVGNEQNYHFQVLSILLDRLGFKWGKDLVHFSYGMVELPNGKMKSREGTVVDADDLVASMIVNAKTLSEDKVNKLEGITEEEKDEIARIVGLGALKYFILKVDARKNMLFNPEESIDFNGNTGPFIQYTYARIRSILRKAEAQNITLPTSLSDDAPLNEKEKALIQKLNDFSVAVAQAGVDYSPSGIANYCYELTKEFNQFYHDYSILNADTEAERITRLMIAKNVAKVIKNGMALLGIEVPERM
;
A
#
# COMPACT_ATOMS: atom_id res chain seq x y z
N MET A 1 -0.23 -0.81 29.90
CA MET A 1 1.25 -0.73 29.68
C MET A 1 1.72 -2.12 29.27
N LYS A 2 2.46 -2.22 28.16
CA LYS A 2 2.93 -3.52 27.64
C LYS A 2 3.77 -4.28 28.68
N ILE A 3 3.72 -5.61 28.65
CA ILE A 3 4.49 -6.45 29.58
C ILE A 3 5.99 -6.16 29.47
N GLU A 4 6.48 -6.02 28.24
CA GLU A 4 7.89 -5.71 27.97
C GLU A 4 8.33 -4.36 28.54
N GLU A 5 7.47 -3.34 28.48
CA GLU A 5 7.73 -2.01 29.04
C GLU A 5 7.82 -2.07 30.57
N GLN A 6 6.94 -2.83 31.23
CA GLN A 6 6.97 -3.04 32.67
C GLN A 6 8.27 -3.72 33.10
N ILE A 7 8.66 -4.78 32.39
CA ILE A 7 9.89 -5.53 32.68
C ILE A 7 11.12 -4.66 32.42
N THR A 8 11.16 -3.92 31.31
CA THR A 8 12.27 -3.03 30.97
C THR A 8 12.45 -1.95 32.03
N GLY A 9 11.36 -1.29 32.45
CA GLY A 9 11.42 -0.30 33.52
C GLY A 9 11.90 -0.87 34.85
N ALA A 10 11.39 -2.05 35.23
CA ALA A 10 11.81 -2.73 36.45
C ALA A 10 13.28 -3.23 36.37
N ALA A 11 13.74 -3.66 35.20
CA ALA A 11 15.15 -4.08 35.00
C ALA A 11 16.12 -2.90 35.08
N LEU A 12 15.74 -1.74 34.53
CA LEU A 12 16.51 -0.50 34.68
C LEU A 12 16.62 -0.09 36.16
N ALA A 13 15.51 -0.17 36.92
CA ALA A 13 15.49 0.07 38.34
C ALA A 13 16.37 -0.93 39.11
N ALA A 14 16.30 -2.21 38.74
CA ALA A 14 17.15 -3.28 39.33
C ALA A 14 18.65 -2.97 39.15
N VAL A 15 19.08 -2.59 37.94
CA VAL A 15 20.48 -2.26 37.66
C VAL A 15 20.94 -1.06 38.48
N LYS A 16 20.10 -0.02 38.58
CA LYS A 16 20.41 1.15 39.39
C LYS A 16 20.52 0.83 40.88
N GLU A 17 19.58 0.07 41.42
CA GLU A 17 19.54 -0.25 42.84
C GLU A 17 20.62 -1.26 43.25
N LEU A 18 20.84 -2.32 42.47
CA LEU A 18 21.79 -3.38 42.76
C LEU A 18 23.26 -2.99 42.50
N TYR A 19 23.50 -2.17 41.47
CA TYR A 19 24.87 -1.85 41.00
C TYR A 19 25.21 -0.37 41.06
N GLY A 20 24.30 0.50 41.49
CA GLY A 20 24.55 1.93 41.67
C GLY A 20 24.76 2.75 40.38
N THR A 21 24.40 2.18 39.22
CA THR A 21 24.67 2.78 37.92
C THR A 21 23.42 2.81 37.06
N GLU A 22 23.11 3.93 36.45
CA GLU A 22 22.07 4.03 35.41
C GLU A 22 22.62 3.57 34.07
N VAL A 23 21.85 2.77 33.36
CA VAL A 23 22.18 2.28 32.01
C VAL A 23 21.12 2.72 31.01
N PRO A 24 21.49 2.96 29.75
CA PRO A 24 20.51 3.28 28.72
C PRO A 24 19.60 2.07 28.43
N GLU A 25 18.34 2.34 28.13
CA GLU A 25 17.29 1.34 27.89
C GLU A 25 17.70 0.25 26.86
N LYS A 26 18.45 0.64 25.84
CA LYS A 26 18.96 -0.28 24.80
C LYS A 26 19.84 -1.43 25.34
N MET A 27 20.32 -1.34 26.58
CA MET A 27 21.07 -2.43 27.23
C MET A 27 20.14 -3.49 27.84
N ILE A 28 18.87 -3.18 28.04
CA ILE A 28 17.85 -4.16 28.46
C ILE A 28 17.29 -4.81 27.20
N GLN A 29 17.79 -6.00 26.91
CA GLN A 29 17.40 -6.75 25.71
C GLN A 29 16.48 -7.89 26.09
N LEU A 30 15.21 -7.77 25.73
CA LEU A 30 14.20 -8.80 25.89
C LEU A 30 14.00 -9.55 24.58
N GLN A 31 13.85 -10.87 24.67
CA GLN A 31 13.52 -11.73 23.52
C GLN A 31 12.60 -12.88 23.99
N LYS A 32 11.91 -13.53 23.05
CA LYS A 32 11.09 -14.70 23.37
C LYS A 32 11.98 -15.82 23.91
N THR A 33 11.56 -16.47 25.00
CA THR A 33 12.27 -17.64 25.55
C THR A 33 12.23 -18.78 24.52
N ARG A 34 13.35 -19.49 24.39
CA ARG A 34 13.44 -20.66 23.51
C ARG A 34 12.53 -21.76 24.05
N SER A 35 11.94 -22.54 23.15
CA SER A 35 10.97 -23.58 23.47
C SER A 35 11.52 -24.73 24.32
N ASP A 36 12.85 -24.88 24.41
CA ASP A 36 13.55 -25.87 25.21
C ASP A 36 13.77 -25.42 26.68
N PHE A 37 13.39 -24.21 27.04
CA PHE A 37 13.49 -23.64 28.37
C PHE A 37 12.13 -23.15 28.88
N GLU A 38 11.94 -23.25 30.21
CA GLU A 38 10.78 -22.69 30.88
C GLU A 38 10.88 -21.16 30.92
N GLY A 39 9.77 -20.47 30.66
CA GLY A 39 9.66 -19.02 30.65
C GLY A 39 8.97 -18.50 29.39
N ASN A 40 8.60 -17.22 29.40
CA ASN A 40 7.91 -16.55 28.30
C ASN A 40 8.83 -15.55 27.61
N LEU A 41 9.60 -14.77 28.41
CA LEU A 41 10.54 -13.77 27.93
C LEU A 41 11.93 -14.01 28.56
N THR A 42 12.97 -13.79 27.78
CA THR A 42 14.36 -13.90 28.24
C THR A 42 15.02 -12.52 28.22
N LEU A 43 15.54 -12.08 29.36
CA LEU A 43 16.42 -10.94 29.47
C LEU A 43 17.87 -11.38 29.24
N VAL A 44 18.53 -10.79 28.25
CA VAL A 44 19.93 -11.04 27.92
C VAL A 44 20.82 -10.21 28.86
N THR A 45 21.54 -10.86 29.79
CA THR A 45 22.32 -10.15 30.82
C THR A 45 23.71 -9.73 30.35
N PHE A 46 24.23 -10.29 29.26
CA PHE A 46 25.60 -10.02 28.77
C PHE A 46 25.95 -8.52 28.58
N PRO A 47 25.06 -7.65 28.08
CA PRO A 47 25.36 -6.22 28.02
C PRO A 47 25.57 -5.56 29.38
N LEU A 48 25.03 -6.16 30.46
CA LEU A 48 25.06 -5.61 31.82
C LEU A 48 26.28 -6.03 32.65
N LEU A 49 27.11 -6.96 32.16
CA LEU A 49 28.25 -7.52 32.91
C LEU A 49 29.31 -6.48 33.25
N LYS A 50 29.51 -5.47 32.38
CA LYS A 50 30.43 -4.36 32.66
C LYS A 50 29.95 -3.48 33.82
N THR A 51 28.65 -3.46 34.08
CA THR A 51 28.02 -2.68 35.17
C THR A 51 27.91 -3.49 36.45
N SER A 52 27.57 -4.78 36.36
CA SER A 52 27.42 -5.65 37.51
C SER A 52 28.76 -6.08 38.11
N HIS A 53 29.84 -6.14 37.30
CA HIS A 53 31.14 -6.71 37.68
C HIS A 53 31.06 -8.15 38.23
N LYS A 54 29.99 -8.89 37.82
CA LYS A 54 29.71 -10.27 38.24
C LYS A 54 29.72 -11.23 37.06
N LYS A 55 29.67 -12.53 37.33
CA LYS A 55 29.47 -13.56 36.30
C LYS A 55 28.07 -13.43 35.69
N PRO A 56 27.87 -13.90 34.46
CA PRO A 56 26.57 -13.84 33.79
C PRO A 56 25.43 -14.44 34.61
N GLU A 57 25.67 -15.60 35.20
CA GLU A 57 24.69 -16.32 36.03
C GLU A 57 24.34 -15.55 37.31
N ASP A 58 25.33 -14.98 37.99
CA ASP A 58 25.13 -14.20 39.21
C ASP A 58 24.38 -12.91 38.90
N THR A 59 24.71 -12.24 37.78
CA THR A 59 24.01 -11.04 37.31
C THR A 59 22.54 -11.36 36.97
N ALA A 60 22.30 -12.48 36.28
CA ALA A 60 20.96 -12.93 35.98
C ALA A 60 20.15 -13.28 37.23
N GLN A 61 20.79 -13.95 38.22
CA GLN A 61 20.16 -14.31 39.47
C GLN A 61 19.74 -13.04 40.26
N ASP A 62 20.64 -12.10 40.47
CA ASP A 62 20.35 -10.86 41.19
C ASP A 62 19.18 -10.07 40.55
N ILE A 63 19.23 -9.89 39.23
CA ILE A 63 18.17 -9.16 38.50
C ILE A 63 16.88 -9.96 38.58
N GLY A 64 16.91 -11.28 38.43
CA GLY A 64 15.74 -12.16 38.51
C GLY A 64 15.04 -12.07 39.86
N GLU A 65 15.80 -12.13 40.98
CA GLU A 65 15.27 -11.96 42.33
C GLU A 65 14.63 -10.59 42.54
N TYR A 66 15.28 -9.53 42.03
CA TYR A 66 14.74 -8.19 42.08
C TYR A 66 13.41 -8.07 41.29
N LEU A 67 13.38 -8.58 40.06
CA LEU A 67 12.19 -8.56 39.21
C LEU A 67 11.03 -9.35 39.81
N LYS A 68 11.29 -10.55 40.32
CA LYS A 68 10.27 -11.37 40.99
C LYS A 68 9.65 -10.67 42.21
N LYS A 69 10.43 -9.87 42.92
CA LYS A 69 9.97 -9.12 44.09
C LYS A 69 9.26 -7.80 43.73
N ASN A 70 9.75 -7.09 42.73
CA ASN A 70 9.37 -5.69 42.50
C ASN A 70 8.57 -5.48 41.19
N CYS A 71 8.50 -6.46 40.28
CA CYS A 71 7.74 -6.37 39.02
C CYS A 71 6.52 -7.31 39.06
N LYS A 72 5.32 -6.72 39.11
CA LYS A 72 4.08 -7.52 39.17
C LYS A 72 3.86 -8.37 37.92
N ALA A 73 4.50 -8.05 36.79
CA ALA A 73 4.41 -8.84 35.57
C ALA A 73 5.23 -10.12 35.62
N VAL A 74 6.15 -10.27 36.58
CA VAL A 74 7.04 -11.45 36.74
C VAL A 74 6.59 -12.31 37.89
N ALA A 75 6.15 -13.55 37.61
CA ALA A 75 5.77 -14.52 38.63
C ALA A 75 6.96 -15.34 39.14
N ASP A 76 7.83 -15.74 38.22
CA ASP A 76 9.01 -16.53 38.52
C ASP A 76 10.09 -16.36 37.45
N PHE A 77 11.26 -16.96 37.69
CA PHE A 77 12.36 -16.94 36.72
C PHE A 77 13.25 -18.17 36.87
N ASN A 78 14.03 -18.46 35.84
CA ASN A 78 15.15 -19.37 35.87
C ASN A 78 16.36 -18.80 35.13
N VAL A 79 17.55 -19.27 35.46
CA VAL A 79 18.80 -18.82 34.85
C VAL A 79 19.47 -19.97 34.13
N VAL A 80 19.73 -19.79 32.84
CA VAL A 80 20.43 -20.78 32.03
C VAL A 80 21.59 -20.13 31.30
N LYS A 81 22.82 -20.44 31.68
CA LYS A 81 24.05 -19.92 31.05
C LYS A 81 24.06 -18.37 30.91
N GLY A 82 23.58 -17.66 31.94
CA GLY A 82 23.53 -16.20 31.95
C GLY A 82 22.34 -15.58 31.22
N PHE A 83 21.44 -16.39 30.68
CA PHE A 83 20.13 -15.94 30.20
C PHE A 83 19.11 -15.98 31.32
N LEU A 84 18.44 -14.87 31.57
CA LEU A 84 17.39 -14.77 32.57
C LEU A 84 16.03 -15.00 31.91
N ASN A 85 15.49 -16.20 32.07
CA ASN A 85 14.18 -16.56 31.53
C ASN A 85 13.09 -16.22 32.56
N LEU A 86 12.16 -15.35 32.17
CA LEU A 86 11.10 -14.85 33.03
C LEU A 86 9.79 -15.58 32.77
N VAL A 87 9.13 -16.01 33.83
CA VAL A 87 7.77 -16.55 33.82
C VAL A 87 6.82 -15.39 34.09
N ILE A 88 5.99 -15.05 33.12
CA ILE A 88 5.06 -13.93 33.20
C ILE A 88 3.85 -14.31 34.04
N ALA A 89 3.46 -13.42 34.95
CA ALA A 89 2.33 -13.62 35.84
C ALA A 89 1.01 -13.75 35.09
N GLN A 90 0.11 -14.59 35.53
CA GLN A 90 -1.23 -14.79 34.99
C GLN A 90 -1.98 -13.46 34.84
N ALA A 91 -1.97 -12.66 35.91
CA ALA A 91 -2.61 -11.33 35.91
C ALA A 91 -2.04 -10.36 34.86
N ALA A 92 -0.80 -10.50 34.46
CA ALA A 92 -0.21 -9.67 33.40
C ALA A 92 -0.78 -10.06 32.02
N TRP A 93 -0.98 -11.35 31.76
CA TRP A 93 -1.60 -11.82 30.51
C TRP A 93 -3.07 -11.43 30.41
N THR A 94 -3.84 -11.60 31.49
CA THR A 94 -5.26 -11.18 31.51
C THR A 94 -5.40 -9.67 31.41
N GLY A 95 -4.54 -8.90 32.10
CA GLY A 95 -4.47 -7.46 31.99
C GLY A 95 -4.16 -6.99 30.57
N LEU A 96 -3.20 -7.63 29.90
CA LEU A 96 -2.86 -7.34 28.51
C LEU A 96 -4.05 -7.60 27.57
N LEU A 97 -4.75 -8.74 27.73
CA LEU A 97 -5.93 -9.05 26.93
C LEU A 97 -7.06 -8.04 27.19
N ASN A 98 -7.23 -7.60 28.43
CA ASN A 98 -8.22 -6.58 28.80
C ASN A 98 -7.89 -5.22 28.16
N ASP A 99 -6.62 -4.80 28.17
CA ASP A 99 -6.17 -3.57 27.50
C ASP A 99 -6.47 -3.66 26.00
N ILE A 100 -6.13 -4.78 25.36
CA ILE A 100 -6.43 -5.02 23.93
C ILE A 100 -7.94 -4.98 23.70
N ASN A 101 -8.76 -5.60 24.57
CA ASN A 101 -10.22 -5.64 24.40
C ASN A 101 -10.86 -4.25 24.53
N ALA A 102 -10.33 -3.40 25.39
CA ALA A 102 -10.86 -2.06 25.64
C ALA A 102 -10.55 -1.07 24.51
N ASP A 103 -9.52 -1.32 23.70
CA ASP A 103 -9.11 -0.46 22.61
C ASP A 103 -9.64 -0.97 21.26
N GLU A 104 -10.62 -0.30 20.68
CA GLU A 104 -11.19 -0.66 19.38
C GLU A 104 -10.21 -0.42 18.23
N LYS A 105 -9.30 0.54 18.37
CA LYS A 105 -8.25 0.88 17.41
C LYS A 105 -6.87 0.34 17.83
N PHE A 106 -6.88 -0.77 18.58
CA PHE A 106 -5.64 -1.36 19.06
C PHE A 106 -4.61 -1.54 17.94
N GLY A 107 -3.40 -1.06 18.19
CA GLY A 107 -2.30 -1.06 17.25
C GLY A 107 -2.08 0.26 16.51
N GLU A 108 -3.06 1.17 16.52
CA GLU A 108 -2.96 2.49 15.90
C GLU A 108 -2.50 3.56 16.89
N LYS A 109 -1.80 4.57 16.39
CA LYS A 109 -1.48 5.79 17.12
C LYS A 109 -2.49 6.87 16.75
N PRO A 110 -2.98 7.67 17.71
CA PRO A 110 -3.92 8.72 17.39
C PRO A 110 -3.27 9.82 16.54
N VAL A 111 -4.02 10.33 15.57
CA VAL A 111 -3.68 11.54 14.83
C VAL A 111 -4.06 12.74 15.68
N THR A 112 -3.13 13.70 15.84
CA THR A 112 -3.32 14.92 16.63
C THR A 112 -3.09 16.17 15.77
N GLU A 113 -3.32 17.35 16.33
CA GLU A 113 -3.03 18.61 15.62
C GLU A 113 -1.55 18.77 15.28
N GLU A 114 -0.67 18.23 16.10
CA GLU A 114 0.80 18.28 15.95
C GLU A 114 1.35 17.15 15.06
N SER A 115 0.50 16.21 14.62
CA SER A 115 0.92 15.12 13.76
C SER A 115 1.48 15.62 12.43
N PRO A 116 2.60 15.06 11.94
CA PRO A 116 3.18 15.45 10.67
C PRO A 116 2.23 15.15 9.51
N LEU A 117 2.25 16.01 8.50
CA LEU A 117 1.46 15.86 7.29
C LEU A 117 2.27 15.12 6.21
N VAL A 118 1.78 13.95 5.83
CA VAL A 118 2.35 13.13 4.77
C VAL A 118 1.42 13.18 3.55
N MET A 119 1.94 13.58 2.41
CA MET A 119 1.23 13.46 1.13
C MET A 119 1.71 12.23 0.37
N ILE A 120 0.78 11.43 -0.15
CA ILE A 120 1.07 10.21 -0.89
C ILE A 120 0.42 10.29 -2.26
N GLU A 121 1.26 10.26 -3.30
CA GLU A 121 0.80 10.19 -4.69
C GLU A 121 0.77 8.76 -5.18
N TYR A 122 -0.32 8.37 -5.81
CA TYR A 122 -0.45 7.10 -6.52
C TYR A 122 -1.47 7.19 -7.66
N SER A 123 -1.57 6.15 -8.48
CA SER A 123 -2.35 5.99 -9.70
C SER A 123 -1.70 6.63 -10.93
N SER A 124 -1.67 7.95 -11.06
CA SER A 124 -1.04 8.70 -12.16
C SER A 124 -1.41 8.22 -13.57
N PRO A 125 -2.72 8.09 -13.90
CA PRO A 125 -3.16 7.52 -15.16
C PRO A 125 -3.09 8.51 -16.32
N ASN A 126 -3.00 7.97 -17.55
CA ASN A 126 -3.17 8.74 -18.77
C ASN A 126 -4.61 8.62 -19.27
N THR A 127 -5.23 9.73 -19.69
CA THR A 127 -6.64 9.76 -20.12
C THR A 127 -6.90 9.22 -21.53
N ASN A 128 -5.96 8.50 -22.12
CA ASN A 128 -6.10 7.86 -23.44
C ASN A 128 -6.45 6.37 -23.40
N LYS A 129 -6.60 5.78 -22.20
CA LYS A 129 -6.87 4.35 -22.02
C LYS A 129 -7.43 4.06 -20.63
N PRO A 130 -8.16 2.94 -20.45
CA PRO A 130 -8.63 2.50 -19.13
C PRO A 130 -7.48 2.09 -18.22
N LEU A 131 -7.78 1.96 -16.91
CA LEU A 131 -6.86 1.42 -15.94
C LEU A 131 -6.61 -0.08 -16.19
N HIS A 132 -5.45 -0.57 -15.82
CA HIS A 132 -5.04 -1.96 -16.02
C HIS A 132 -4.38 -2.53 -14.76
N LEU A 133 -4.04 -3.82 -14.76
CA LEU A 133 -3.44 -4.52 -13.61
C LEU A 133 -2.24 -3.78 -12.99
N GLY A 134 -1.40 -3.12 -13.80
CA GLY A 134 -0.30 -2.27 -13.28
C GLY A 134 -0.81 -1.11 -12.44
N HIS A 135 -1.90 -0.44 -12.87
CA HIS A 135 -2.55 0.60 -12.08
C HIS A 135 -3.24 0.02 -10.83
N VAL A 136 -3.82 -1.18 -10.92
CA VAL A 136 -4.39 -1.86 -9.75
C VAL A 136 -3.32 -2.05 -8.68
N ARG A 137 -2.15 -2.58 -9.04
CA ARG A 137 -1.03 -2.73 -8.10
C ARG A 137 -0.61 -1.40 -7.47
N ASN A 138 -0.43 -0.38 -8.29
CA ASN A 138 -0.06 0.97 -7.84
C ASN A 138 -1.08 1.53 -6.84
N ASN A 139 -2.37 1.46 -7.20
CA ASN A 139 -3.47 1.97 -6.38
C ASN A 139 -3.57 1.25 -5.03
N LEU A 140 -3.43 -0.07 -5.02
CA LEU A 140 -3.51 -0.85 -3.80
C LEU A 140 -2.31 -0.59 -2.87
N LEU A 141 -1.10 -0.47 -3.42
CA LEU A 141 0.10 -0.12 -2.66
C LEU A 141 -0.02 1.28 -2.06
N GLY A 142 -0.44 2.27 -2.86
CA GLY A 142 -0.61 3.65 -2.41
C GLY A 142 -1.69 3.80 -1.35
N TRP A 143 -2.85 3.18 -1.55
CA TRP A 143 -3.93 3.17 -0.58
C TRP A 143 -3.53 2.52 0.74
N SER A 144 -2.96 1.31 0.71
CA SER A 144 -2.52 0.62 1.91
C SER A 144 -1.43 1.40 2.65
N LEU A 145 -0.48 1.98 1.93
CA LEU A 145 0.55 2.83 2.54
C LEU A 145 -0.08 4.04 3.24
N ALA A 146 -1.10 4.67 2.65
CA ALA A 146 -1.82 5.78 3.28
C ALA A 146 -2.48 5.35 4.59
N GLN A 147 -3.17 4.20 4.61
CA GLN A 147 -3.78 3.66 5.84
C GLN A 147 -2.73 3.34 6.92
N ILE A 148 -1.60 2.74 6.53
CA ILE A 148 -0.50 2.42 7.46
C ILE A 148 0.12 3.70 8.04
N MET A 149 0.33 4.73 7.23
CA MET A 149 0.88 6.00 7.71
C MET A 149 -0.09 6.71 8.66
N GLU A 150 -1.39 6.68 8.38
CA GLU A 150 -2.42 7.21 9.28
C GLU A 150 -2.47 6.44 10.60
N ALA A 151 -2.44 5.10 10.56
CA ALA A 151 -2.37 4.25 11.75
C ALA A 151 -1.09 4.47 12.57
N ASN A 152 -0.04 5.05 12.00
CA ASN A 152 1.17 5.47 12.70
C ASN A 152 1.10 6.92 13.23
N GLY A 153 -0.07 7.54 13.21
CA GLY A 153 -0.31 8.85 13.81
C GLY A 153 0.04 10.02 12.89
N ASN A 154 0.15 9.82 11.58
CA ASN A 154 0.35 10.91 10.62
C ASN A 154 -0.98 11.44 10.10
N LYS A 155 -1.07 12.73 9.81
CA LYS A 155 -2.08 13.26 8.89
C LYS A 155 -1.71 12.84 7.49
N VAL A 156 -2.68 12.36 6.70
CA VAL A 156 -2.41 11.85 5.35
C VAL A 156 -3.28 12.55 4.33
N ILE A 157 -2.65 13.03 3.25
CA ILE A 157 -3.33 13.50 2.04
C ILE A 157 -3.02 12.51 0.91
N LYS A 158 -4.07 11.90 0.38
CA LYS A 158 -3.99 11.02 -0.79
C LYS A 158 -4.16 11.86 -2.06
N THR A 159 -3.20 11.81 -2.95
CA THR A 159 -3.23 12.60 -4.18
C THR A 159 -2.95 11.77 -5.42
N ASN A 160 -3.39 12.29 -6.55
CA ASN A 160 -3.21 11.72 -7.87
C ASN A 160 -2.78 12.85 -8.83
N ILE A 161 -1.97 12.53 -9.83
CA ILE A 161 -1.72 13.38 -10.99
C ILE A 161 -2.31 12.71 -12.22
N VAL A 162 -3.27 13.34 -12.88
CA VAL A 162 -3.91 12.81 -14.08
C VAL A 162 -3.22 13.41 -15.31
N ASN A 163 -2.70 12.57 -16.17
CA ASN A 163 -2.04 12.96 -17.42
C ASN A 163 -3.10 13.12 -18.52
N ASP A 164 -3.69 14.32 -18.56
CA ASP A 164 -4.83 14.69 -19.40
C ASP A 164 -4.45 15.53 -20.63
N ARG A 165 -3.15 15.72 -20.90
CA ARG A 165 -2.65 16.47 -22.05
C ARG A 165 -1.57 15.72 -22.84
N GLY A 166 -1.25 16.25 -24.01
CA GLY A 166 -0.14 15.75 -24.82
C GLY A 166 -0.59 14.97 -26.05
N ILE A 167 0.38 14.53 -26.84
CA ILE A 167 0.14 13.91 -28.14
C ILE A 167 -0.73 12.66 -28.09
N HIS A 168 -0.62 11.86 -27.02
CA HIS A 168 -1.40 10.63 -26.88
C HIS A 168 -2.90 10.92 -26.70
N ILE A 169 -3.25 12.02 -26.04
CA ILE A 169 -4.64 12.45 -25.87
C ILE A 169 -5.17 12.97 -27.22
N CYS A 170 -4.38 13.78 -27.94
CA CYS A 170 -4.72 14.25 -29.27
C CYS A 170 -4.94 13.12 -30.28
N LYS A 171 -4.21 12.00 -30.17
CA LYS A 171 -4.44 10.81 -31.00
C LYS A 171 -5.86 10.26 -30.83
N SER A 172 -6.32 10.09 -29.60
CA SER A 172 -7.70 9.63 -29.33
C SER A 172 -8.74 10.64 -29.79
N MET A 173 -8.49 11.93 -29.56
CA MET A 173 -9.38 13.02 -30.02
C MET A 173 -9.51 13.03 -31.53
N LEU A 174 -8.40 12.95 -32.26
CA LEU A 174 -8.39 12.92 -33.72
C LEU A 174 -9.11 11.70 -34.29
N ALA A 175 -8.89 10.52 -33.69
CA ALA A 175 -9.58 9.30 -34.08
C ALA A 175 -11.10 9.43 -33.90
N TRP A 176 -11.55 10.01 -32.77
CA TRP A 176 -12.96 10.24 -32.52
C TRP A 176 -13.57 11.21 -33.55
N LEU A 177 -12.88 12.30 -33.91
CA LEU A 177 -13.32 13.24 -34.96
C LEU A 177 -13.44 12.56 -36.31
N LYS A 178 -12.45 11.73 -36.69
CA LYS A 178 -12.42 11.12 -38.04
C LYS A 178 -13.39 9.94 -38.17
N TRP A 179 -13.55 9.13 -37.14
CA TRP A 179 -14.26 7.85 -37.26
C TRP A 179 -15.36 7.65 -36.21
N GLY A 180 -15.49 8.53 -35.23
CA GLY A 180 -16.43 8.36 -34.12
C GLY A 180 -17.89 8.73 -34.46
N ASN A 181 -18.14 9.51 -35.53
CA ASN A 181 -19.48 9.91 -35.93
C ASN A 181 -20.36 10.47 -34.78
N GLY A 182 -19.75 11.17 -33.83
CA GLY A 182 -20.45 11.73 -32.67
C GLY A 182 -20.94 10.71 -31.65
N ILE A 183 -20.32 9.54 -31.57
CA ILE A 183 -20.62 8.53 -30.56
C ILE A 183 -20.23 9.04 -29.15
N THR A 184 -21.09 8.78 -28.17
CA THR A 184 -20.84 9.07 -26.75
C THR A 184 -20.83 7.79 -25.94
N PRO A 185 -20.32 7.78 -24.69
CA PRO A 185 -20.35 6.60 -23.83
C PRO A 185 -21.75 6.01 -23.69
N GLU A 186 -22.79 6.83 -23.51
CA GLU A 186 -24.18 6.40 -23.39
C GLU A 186 -24.69 5.72 -24.66
N LYS A 187 -24.39 6.31 -25.84
CA LYS A 187 -24.79 5.71 -27.14
C LYS A 187 -24.04 4.43 -27.44
N ALA A 188 -22.78 4.32 -26.98
CA ALA A 188 -21.96 3.13 -27.16
C ALA A 188 -22.28 2.04 -26.14
N GLY A 189 -22.97 2.35 -25.03
CA GLY A 189 -23.16 1.46 -23.91
C GLY A 189 -21.84 1.05 -23.25
N LYS A 190 -20.84 1.94 -23.25
CA LYS A 190 -19.49 1.70 -22.72
C LYS A 190 -19.08 2.80 -21.75
N LYS A 191 -18.23 2.45 -20.76
CA LYS A 191 -17.54 3.45 -19.93
C LYS A 191 -16.71 4.40 -20.80
N GLY A 192 -16.58 5.64 -20.35
CA GLY A 192 -15.88 6.67 -21.10
C GLY A 192 -14.41 6.37 -21.36
N ASP A 193 -13.69 5.89 -20.39
CA ASP A 193 -12.27 5.52 -20.51
C ASP A 193 -12.05 4.34 -21.48
N HIS A 194 -12.97 3.37 -21.50
CA HIS A 194 -12.96 2.26 -22.47
C HIS A 194 -13.23 2.76 -23.89
N LEU A 195 -14.23 3.65 -24.06
CA LEU A 195 -14.54 4.23 -25.37
C LEU A 195 -13.36 5.02 -25.93
N ILE A 196 -12.71 5.83 -25.09
CA ILE A 196 -11.53 6.60 -25.50
C ILE A 196 -10.34 5.67 -25.79
N GLY A 197 -10.17 4.61 -25.03
CA GLY A 197 -9.19 3.56 -25.30
C GLY A 197 -9.37 2.89 -26.66
N ASP A 198 -10.62 2.60 -27.07
CA ASP A 198 -10.92 2.07 -28.40
C ASP A 198 -10.45 3.03 -29.50
N PHE A 199 -10.69 4.34 -29.36
CA PHE A 199 -10.23 5.35 -30.32
C PHE A 199 -8.70 5.48 -30.32
N TYR A 200 -8.03 5.31 -29.19
CA TYR A 200 -6.57 5.27 -29.15
C TYR A 200 -6.01 4.09 -29.96
N VAL A 201 -6.59 2.89 -29.80
CA VAL A 201 -6.23 1.69 -30.57
C VAL A 201 -6.54 1.87 -32.05
N LEU A 202 -7.69 2.47 -32.38
CA LEU A 202 -8.10 2.76 -33.76
C LEU A 202 -7.12 3.72 -34.45
N PHE A 203 -6.68 4.78 -33.74
CA PHE A 203 -5.62 5.66 -34.24
C PHE A 203 -4.35 4.90 -34.58
N ASP A 204 -3.87 4.06 -33.62
CA ASP A 204 -2.62 3.31 -33.79
C ASP A 204 -2.70 2.35 -34.99
N LYS A 205 -3.85 1.73 -35.21
CA LYS A 205 -4.09 0.87 -36.38
C LYS A 205 -3.93 1.65 -37.70
N HIS A 206 -4.65 2.75 -37.85
CA HIS A 206 -4.57 3.56 -39.08
C HIS A 206 -3.19 4.21 -39.27
N PHE A 207 -2.56 4.67 -38.18
CA PHE A 207 -1.22 5.21 -38.20
C PHE A 207 -0.19 4.19 -38.69
N LYS A 208 -0.26 2.93 -38.22
CA LYS A 208 0.61 1.84 -38.69
C LYS A 208 0.39 1.53 -40.18
N GLU A 209 -0.85 1.61 -40.67
CA GLU A 209 -1.14 1.42 -42.09
C GLU A 209 -0.53 2.54 -42.95
N GLU A 210 -0.66 3.82 -42.53
CA GLU A 210 0.00 4.95 -43.20
C GLU A 210 1.53 4.82 -43.18
N CYS A 211 2.12 4.53 -42.04
CA CYS A 211 3.57 4.34 -41.92
C CYS A 211 4.08 3.23 -42.86
N LYS A 212 3.36 2.11 -42.96
CA LYS A 212 3.74 1.00 -43.85
C LYS A 212 3.72 1.39 -45.32
N GLN A 213 2.72 2.20 -45.73
CA GLN A 213 2.63 2.69 -47.10
C GLN A 213 3.77 3.66 -47.41
N LEU A 214 4.02 4.63 -46.53
CA LEU A 214 5.11 5.61 -46.67
C LEU A 214 6.48 4.96 -46.63
N GLN A 215 6.69 4.01 -45.74
CA GLN A 215 7.96 3.26 -45.64
C GLN A 215 8.27 2.59 -46.99
N LYS A 216 7.30 1.88 -47.57
CA LYS A 216 7.50 1.24 -48.89
C LYS A 216 7.84 2.25 -49.96
N GLN A 217 7.18 3.40 -49.99
CA GLN A 217 7.50 4.47 -50.94
C GLN A 217 8.93 4.98 -50.77
N TYR A 218 9.37 5.23 -49.52
CA TYR A 218 10.74 5.71 -49.28
C TYR A 218 11.82 4.67 -49.56
N GLU A 219 11.54 3.39 -49.37
CA GLU A 219 12.41 2.30 -49.80
C GLU A 219 12.54 2.23 -51.35
N GLU A 220 11.43 2.46 -52.08
CA GLU A 220 11.42 2.54 -53.51
C GLU A 220 12.21 3.80 -54.03
N GLU A 221 12.26 4.87 -53.22
CA GLU A 221 13.05 6.09 -53.46
C GLU A 221 14.56 5.89 -53.11
N GLY A 222 14.93 4.73 -52.58
CA GLY A 222 16.33 4.33 -52.30
C GLY A 222 16.83 4.51 -50.89
N MET A 223 15.93 4.74 -49.92
CA MET A 223 16.29 4.78 -48.51
C MET A 223 16.49 3.36 -47.94
N THR A 224 17.30 3.25 -46.89
CA THR A 224 17.37 1.99 -46.12
C THR A 224 16.07 1.74 -45.37
N ALA A 225 15.76 0.50 -45.02
CA ALA A 225 14.53 0.14 -44.32
C ALA A 225 14.36 0.89 -42.99
N ASP A 226 15.43 1.09 -42.23
CA ASP A 226 15.42 1.79 -40.94
C ASP A 226 15.17 3.31 -41.13
N GLU A 227 15.87 3.95 -42.08
CA GLU A 227 15.67 5.36 -42.40
C GLU A 227 14.26 5.61 -42.95
N ALA A 228 13.75 4.75 -43.83
CA ALA A 228 12.43 4.82 -44.40
C ALA A 228 11.34 4.69 -43.31
N LYS A 229 11.54 3.76 -42.38
CA LYS A 229 10.63 3.57 -41.23
C LYS A 229 10.62 4.80 -40.32
N GLU A 230 11.77 5.29 -39.89
CA GLU A 230 11.86 6.45 -39.01
C GLU A 230 11.22 7.69 -39.66
N LYS A 231 11.49 7.92 -40.94
CA LYS A 231 10.89 9.02 -41.72
C LYS A 231 9.38 8.84 -41.82
N ALA A 232 8.87 7.65 -42.13
CA ALA A 232 7.45 7.38 -42.23
C ALA A 232 6.72 7.64 -40.90
N GLU A 233 7.28 7.24 -39.75
CA GLU A 233 6.71 7.50 -38.43
C GLU A 233 6.60 9.01 -38.11
N HIS A 234 7.52 9.82 -38.60
CA HIS A 234 7.50 11.28 -38.43
C HIS A 234 6.65 12.01 -39.45
N GLU A 235 6.50 11.49 -40.64
CA GLU A 235 5.85 12.17 -41.76
C GLU A 235 4.44 11.70 -42.08
N ALA A 236 3.96 10.63 -41.42
CA ALA A 236 2.59 10.16 -41.60
C ALA A 236 1.57 11.26 -41.35
N PRO A 237 0.57 11.43 -42.23
CA PRO A 237 -0.45 12.49 -42.13
C PRO A 237 -1.13 12.52 -40.75
N LEU A 238 -1.53 11.36 -40.22
CA LEU A 238 -2.21 11.26 -38.92
C LEU A 238 -1.36 11.80 -37.76
N ILE A 239 -0.06 11.54 -37.73
CA ILE A 239 0.76 12.05 -36.62
C ILE A 239 0.98 13.57 -36.75
N LYS A 240 1.10 14.09 -37.97
CA LYS A 240 1.16 15.55 -38.21
C LYS A 240 -0.13 16.24 -37.77
N GLU A 241 -1.30 15.70 -38.13
CA GLU A 241 -2.60 16.24 -37.69
C GLU A 241 -2.76 16.21 -36.18
N ALA A 242 -2.27 15.13 -35.50
CA ALA A 242 -2.29 15.05 -34.05
C ALA A 242 -1.36 16.09 -33.39
N HIS A 243 -0.20 16.37 -34.00
CA HIS A 243 0.69 17.45 -33.56
C HIS A 243 0.06 18.83 -33.75
N ASP A 244 -0.56 19.07 -34.88
CA ASP A 244 -1.27 20.33 -35.15
C ASP A 244 -2.42 20.54 -34.14
N MET A 245 -3.13 19.48 -33.79
CA MET A 245 -4.16 19.52 -32.75
C MET A 245 -3.58 19.88 -31.39
N LEU A 246 -2.41 19.31 -31.01
CA LEU A 246 -1.73 19.68 -29.77
C LEU A 246 -1.32 21.16 -29.74
N VAL A 247 -0.78 21.68 -30.85
CA VAL A 247 -0.44 23.10 -30.98
C VAL A 247 -1.67 23.98 -30.82
N LYS A 248 -2.80 23.64 -31.46
CA LYS A 248 -4.09 24.34 -31.28
C LYS A 248 -4.54 24.28 -29.81
N TRP A 249 -4.45 23.14 -29.17
CA TRP A 249 -4.78 22.99 -27.75
C TRP A 249 -3.93 23.92 -26.85
N GLU A 250 -2.61 23.98 -27.10
CA GLU A 250 -1.68 24.86 -26.36
C GLU A 250 -1.96 26.36 -26.63
N ASN A 251 -2.45 26.70 -27.81
CA ASN A 251 -2.87 28.05 -28.17
C ASN A 251 -4.31 28.40 -27.74
N ASN A 252 -4.94 27.55 -26.91
CA ASN A 252 -6.29 27.72 -26.40
C ASN A 252 -7.37 27.84 -27.50
N ASP A 253 -7.23 27.11 -28.61
CA ASP A 253 -8.27 26.99 -29.61
C ASP A 253 -9.58 26.49 -28.98
N PRO A 254 -10.69 27.24 -29.04
CA PRO A 254 -11.90 26.92 -28.28
C PRO A 254 -12.58 25.64 -28.73
N GLU A 255 -12.48 25.27 -30.01
CA GLU A 255 -13.07 24.04 -30.54
C GLU A 255 -12.30 22.81 -30.03
N ILE A 256 -10.97 22.85 -30.12
CA ILE A 256 -10.10 21.76 -29.62
C ILE A 256 -10.15 21.64 -28.10
N ARG A 257 -10.21 22.77 -27.38
CA ARG A 257 -10.39 22.76 -25.92
C ARG A 257 -11.73 22.18 -25.49
N GLY A 258 -12.83 22.54 -26.19
CA GLY A 258 -14.15 21.99 -25.92
C GLY A 258 -14.23 20.47 -26.16
N LEU A 259 -13.62 20.00 -27.25
CA LEU A 259 -13.51 18.56 -27.53
C LEU A 259 -12.69 17.83 -26.44
N TRP A 260 -11.53 18.37 -26.08
CA TRP A 260 -10.65 17.85 -25.04
C TRP A 260 -11.36 17.76 -23.70
N GLU A 261 -12.06 18.79 -23.28
CA GLU A 261 -12.82 18.83 -22.02
C GLU A 261 -13.94 17.77 -22.02
N MET A 262 -14.71 17.69 -23.09
CA MET A 262 -15.78 16.69 -23.23
C MET A 262 -15.24 15.26 -23.09
N MET A 263 -14.19 14.92 -23.83
CA MET A 263 -13.64 13.56 -23.85
C MET A 263 -12.93 13.20 -22.54
N ASN A 264 -12.18 14.13 -21.93
CA ASN A 264 -11.57 13.88 -20.64
C ASN A 264 -12.60 13.71 -19.52
N ASN A 265 -13.70 14.45 -19.53
CA ASN A 265 -14.79 14.25 -18.56
C ASN A 265 -15.38 12.84 -18.63
N TRP A 266 -15.48 12.24 -19.81
CA TRP A 266 -15.88 10.83 -19.95
C TRP A 266 -14.86 9.89 -19.30
N VAL A 267 -13.57 10.14 -19.48
CA VAL A 267 -12.51 9.32 -18.89
C VAL A 267 -12.47 9.48 -17.37
N TYR A 268 -12.60 10.70 -16.84
CA TYR A 268 -12.62 10.95 -15.40
C TYR A 268 -13.76 10.20 -14.72
N ALA A 269 -14.96 10.24 -15.30
CA ALA A 269 -16.11 9.48 -14.80
C ALA A 269 -15.82 7.96 -14.81
N GLY A 270 -15.19 7.46 -15.88
CA GLY A 270 -14.78 6.05 -15.95
C GLY A 270 -13.74 5.66 -14.91
N PHE A 271 -12.74 6.49 -14.67
CA PHE A 271 -11.75 6.25 -13.62
C PHE A 271 -12.38 6.23 -12.22
N ASP A 272 -13.32 7.14 -11.95
CA ASP A 272 -14.03 7.20 -10.67
C ASP A 272 -14.81 5.91 -10.39
N GLU A 273 -15.42 5.29 -11.40
CA GLU A 273 -16.09 3.99 -11.27
C GLU A 273 -15.09 2.89 -10.89
N THR A 274 -13.94 2.82 -11.56
CA THR A 274 -12.89 1.85 -11.25
C THR A 274 -12.31 2.05 -9.86
N TYR A 275 -12.05 3.30 -9.44
CA TYR A 275 -11.55 3.60 -8.09
C TYR A 275 -12.57 3.19 -7.02
N LYS A 276 -13.85 3.46 -7.23
CA LYS A 276 -14.92 3.00 -6.32
C LYS A 276 -14.97 1.49 -6.24
N ALA A 277 -14.88 0.78 -7.37
CA ALA A 277 -14.88 -0.67 -7.41
C ALA A 277 -13.68 -1.26 -6.65
N LEU A 278 -12.50 -0.64 -6.75
CA LEU A 278 -11.31 -1.01 -5.98
C LEU A 278 -11.35 -0.56 -4.51
N GLY A 279 -12.28 0.31 -4.12
CA GLY A 279 -12.33 0.90 -2.77
C GLY A 279 -11.12 1.79 -2.47
N VAL A 280 -10.64 2.55 -3.46
CA VAL A 280 -9.58 3.54 -3.33
C VAL A 280 -10.11 4.94 -3.68
N GLY A 281 -9.46 5.98 -3.19
CA GLY A 281 -9.88 7.36 -3.45
C GLY A 281 -8.77 8.37 -3.20
N PHE A 282 -9.06 9.65 -3.45
CA PHE A 282 -8.11 10.75 -3.36
C PHE A 282 -8.75 11.94 -2.64
N ASP A 283 -7.96 12.64 -1.85
CA ASP A 283 -8.36 13.89 -1.20
C ASP A 283 -8.17 15.09 -2.13
N LYS A 284 -7.17 15.00 -3.04
CA LYS A 284 -6.87 16.01 -4.03
C LYS A 284 -6.38 15.38 -5.34
N ILE A 285 -6.93 15.82 -6.46
CA ILE A 285 -6.46 15.43 -7.80
C ILE A 285 -5.82 16.63 -8.47
N TYR A 286 -4.63 16.43 -9.02
CA TYR A 286 -3.95 17.38 -9.89
C TYR A 286 -4.05 16.92 -11.33
N TYR A 287 -4.03 17.89 -12.26
CA TYR A 287 -4.12 17.64 -13.69
C TYR A 287 -2.89 18.22 -14.38
N GLU A 288 -2.25 17.45 -15.24
CA GLU A 288 -1.06 17.88 -15.98
C GLU A 288 -1.33 19.12 -16.82
N SER A 289 -2.55 19.25 -17.36
CA SER A 289 -3.01 20.44 -18.09
C SER A 289 -2.91 21.75 -17.29
N ASN A 290 -2.86 21.69 -15.96
CA ASN A 290 -2.71 22.85 -15.08
C ASN A 290 -1.27 23.01 -14.55
N THR A 291 -0.56 21.90 -14.30
CA THR A 291 0.74 21.92 -13.60
C THR A 291 1.92 22.28 -14.50
N TYR A 292 1.84 22.03 -15.81
CA TYR A 292 2.97 22.19 -16.74
C TYR A 292 3.46 23.64 -16.87
N LEU A 293 2.56 24.63 -16.77
CA LEU A 293 2.90 26.05 -16.83
C LEU A 293 3.70 26.52 -15.61
N VAL A 294 3.38 25.98 -14.44
CA VAL A 294 4.07 26.31 -13.18
C VAL A 294 5.53 25.84 -13.24
N GLY A 295 5.76 24.63 -13.74
CA GLY A 295 7.10 24.08 -13.90
C GLY A 295 7.98 24.90 -14.84
N LYS A 296 7.44 25.37 -15.98
CA LYS A 296 8.16 26.22 -16.91
C LYS A 296 8.63 27.53 -16.24
N LYS A 297 7.74 28.17 -15.49
CA LYS A 297 8.08 29.39 -14.75
C LYS A 297 9.20 29.13 -13.74
N LYS A 298 9.15 27.99 -13.03
CA LYS A 298 10.16 27.64 -12.05
C LYS A 298 11.53 27.37 -12.69
N VAL A 299 11.58 26.75 -13.86
CA VAL A 299 12.82 26.57 -14.64
C VAL A 299 13.41 27.92 -15.08
N GLU A 300 12.60 28.88 -15.51
CA GLU A 300 13.05 30.23 -15.86
C GLU A 300 13.60 30.99 -14.63
N GLU A 301 12.99 30.82 -13.45
CA GLU A 301 13.54 31.33 -12.18
C GLU A 301 14.92 30.71 -11.88
N GLY A 302 15.07 29.40 -12.10
CA GLY A 302 16.34 28.69 -11.93
C GLY A 302 17.44 29.19 -12.88
N LEU A 303 17.08 29.50 -14.13
CA LEU A 303 17.98 30.15 -15.10
C LEU A 303 18.45 31.51 -14.59
N THR A 304 17.53 32.34 -14.11
CA THR A 304 17.84 33.68 -13.58
C THR A 304 18.79 33.62 -12.38
N LYS A 305 18.68 32.55 -11.57
CA LYS A 305 19.57 32.29 -10.42
C LYS A 305 20.89 31.62 -10.80
N GLY A 306 21.12 31.29 -12.09
CA GLY A 306 22.32 30.60 -12.55
C GLY A 306 22.40 29.12 -12.17
N LEU A 307 21.27 28.51 -11.80
CA LEU A 307 21.19 27.08 -11.44
C LEU A 307 21.11 26.17 -12.68
N PHE A 308 20.64 26.72 -13.80
CA PHE A 308 20.45 26.02 -15.09
C PHE A 308 21.17 26.77 -16.21
N ILE A 309 21.40 26.08 -17.32
CA ILE A 309 22.17 26.58 -18.46
C ILE A 309 21.27 26.59 -19.69
N ARG A 310 21.22 27.74 -20.39
CA ARG A 310 20.62 27.83 -21.73
C ARG A 310 21.71 27.57 -22.76
N LYS A 311 21.51 26.58 -23.65
CA LYS A 311 22.43 26.24 -24.73
C LYS A 311 22.15 27.10 -25.97
N ASP A 312 23.08 27.07 -26.93
CA ASP A 312 23.02 27.86 -28.18
C ASP A 312 21.77 27.56 -29.01
N ASP A 313 21.23 26.36 -28.93
CA ASP A 313 19.99 25.94 -29.58
C ASP A 313 18.70 26.38 -28.82
N ASN A 314 18.87 27.20 -27.80
CA ASN A 314 17.82 27.71 -26.89
C ASN A 314 17.24 26.69 -25.91
N SER A 315 17.68 25.45 -25.89
CA SER A 315 17.30 24.46 -24.89
C SER A 315 17.84 24.78 -23.50
N VAL A 316 17.14 24.38 -22.44
CA VAL A 316 17.53 24.60 -21.04
C VAL A 316 17.89 23.28 -20.37
N TRP A 317 19.04 23.25 -19.74
CA TRP A 317 19.62 22.06 -19.13
C TRP A 317 20.05 22.32 -17.68
N ALA A 318 19.90 21.29 -16.85
CA ALA A 318 20.56 21.21 -15.55
C ALA A 318 21.84 20.39 -15.68
N ASP A 319 22.96 20.93 -15.19
CA ASP A 319 24.20 20.19 -15.06
C ASP A 319 24.23 19.50 -13.70
N LEU A 320 24.29 18.17 -13.69
CA LEU A 320 24.29 17.32 -12.51
C LEU A 320 25.59 16.50 -12.40
N THR A 321 26.63 16.88 -13.15
CA THR A 321 27.92 16.16 -13.18
C THR A 321 28.64 16.18 -11.84
N ASP A 322 28.44 17.20 -11.03
CA ASP A 322 28.91 17.31 -9.64
C ASP A 322 28.27 16.27 -8.69
N GLU A 323 27.08 15.78 -9.03
CA GLU A 323 26.37 14.71 -8.31
C GLU A 323 26.63 13.31 -8.94
N GLY A 324 27.54 13.23 -9.94
CA GLY A 324 27.85 12.00 -10.65
C GLY A 324 26.76 11.55 -11.65
N LEU A 325 25.90 12.47 -12.07
CA LEU A 325 24.80 12.24 -13.02
C LEU A 325 25.05 13.01 -14.32
N ASP A 326 24.29 12.64 -15.37
CA ASP A 326 24.34 13.34 -16.66
C ASP A 326 23.62 14.69 -16.63
N GLN A 327 23.90 15.53 -17.64
CA GLN A 327 23.10 16.73 -17.88
C GLN A 327 21.64 16.37 -18.20
N LYS A 328 20.70 17.11 -17.59
CA LYS A 328 19.25 16.85 -17.77
C LYS A 328 18.57 17.98 -18.51
N LEU A 329 17.87 17.63 -19.60
CA LEU A 329 17.03 18.56 -20.35
C LEU A 329 15.83 18.97 -19.49
N LEU A 330 15.54 20.27 -19.42
CA LEU A 330 14.40 20.85 -18.73
C LEU A 330 13.42 21.52 -19.70
N LEU A 331 13.91 22.29 -20.68
CA LEU A 331 13.08 22.85 -21.76
C LEU A 331 13.72 22.51 -23.12
N ARG A 332 12.89 22.14 -24.08
CA ARG A 332 13.33 21.91 -25.46
C ARG A 332 13.68 23.22 -26.14
N LYS A 333 14.32 23.16 -27.30
CA LYS A 333 14.70 24.32 -28.13
C LYS A 333 13.54 25.26 -28.50
N ASP A 334 12.34 24.72 -28.62
CA ASP A 334 11.09 25.45 -28.87
C ASP A 334 10.45 25.99 -27.57
N GLY A 335 11.09 25.81 -26.41
CA GLY A 335 10.61 26.25 -25.10
C GLY A 335 9.52 25.36 -24.50
N THR A 336 9.24 24.19 -25.09
CA THR A 336 8.28 23.25 -24.53
C THR A 336 8.87 22.48 -23.35
N SER A 337 8.01 22.16 -22.36
CA SER A 337 8.37 21.42 -21.16
C SER A 337 8.60 19.93 -21.43
N VAL A 338 9.48 19.31 -20.65
CA VAL A 338 9.62 17.86 -20.53
C VAL A 338 8.98 17.38 -19.23
N TYR A 339 8.86 16.06 -19.02
CA TYR A 339 8.27 15.49 -17.81
C TYR A 339 8.91 16.02 -16.51
N MET A 340 10.22 16.14 -16.47
CA MET A 340 10.93 16.68 -15.29
C MET A 340 10.43 18.09 -14.91
N THR A 341 10.19 18.95 -15.90
CA THR A 341 9.67 20.30 -15.69
C THR A 341 8.25 20.28 -15.12
N GLN A 342 7.44 19.36 -15.61
CA GLN A 342 6.06 19.18 -15.13
C GLN A 342 6.04 18.73 -13.67
N ASP A 343 6.91 17.79 -13.30
CA ASP A 343 7.02 17.29 -11.93
C ASP A 343 7.49 18.37 -10.96
N ILE A 344 8.43 19.23 -11.36
CA ILE A 344 8.83 20.40 -10.58
C ILE A 344 7.62 21.32 -10.34
N GLY A 345 6.83 21.60 -11.35
CA GLY A 345 5.61 22.43 -11.22
C GLY A 345 4.55 21.80 -10.32
N THR A 346 4.32 20.51 -10.46
CA THR A 346 3.37 19.76 -9.63
C THR A 346 3.81 19.76 -8.18
N ALA A 347 5.10 19.54 -7.90
CA ALA A 347 5.64 19.59 -6.55
C ALA A 347 5.45 20.98 -5.93
N GLU A 348 5.76 22.05 -6.64
CA GLU A 348 5.54 23.42 -6.14
C GLU A 348 4.07 23.68 -5.79
N MET A 349 3.14 23.31 -6.65
CA MET A 349 1.71 23.47 -6.38
C MET A 349 1.27 22.73 -5.12
N ARG A 350 1.72 21.50 -4.91
CA ARG A 350 1.39 20.69 -3.73
C ARG A 350 1.84 21.33 -2.43
N PHE A 351 3.07 21.82 -2.38
CA PHE A 351 3.62 22.48 -1.20
C PHE A 351 3.04 23.88 -0.97
N ASN A 352 2.47 24.51 -2.01
CA ASN A 352 1.68 25.72 -1.84
C ASN A 352 0.27 25.44 -1.32
N ASP A 353 -0.34 24.33 -1.74
CA ASP A 353 -1.68 23.94 -1.30
C ASP A 353 -1.71 23.41 0.13
N PHE A 354 -0.64 22.70 0.57
CA PHE A 354 -0.59 22.01 1.86
C PHE A 354 0.78 22.18 2.54
N PRO A 355 0.83 22.34 3.88
CA PRO A 355 2.08 22.39 4.65
C PRO A 355 2.65 20.96 4.82
N ILE A 356 3.17 20.39 3.75
CA ILE A 356 3.64 19.01 3.70
C ILE A 356 4.97 18.87 4.44
N ASP A 357 5.04 17.90 5.38
CA ASP A 357 6.28 17.52 6.04
C ASP A 357 7.03 16.43 5.27
N LYS A 358 6.30 15.53 4.61
CA LYS A 358 6.87 14.44 3.81
C LYS A 358 6.02 14.16 2.56
N MET A 359 6.70 14.07 1.41
CA MET A 359 6.09 13.68 0.14
C MET A 359 6.54 12.28 -0.27
N ILE A 360 5.60 11.38 -0.54
CA ILE A 360 5.84 10.01 -0.98
C ILE A 360 5.21 9.81 -2.37
N TYR A 361 6.04 9.38 -3.33
CA TYR A 361 5.62 9.03 -4.68
C TYR A 361 5.62 7.52 -4.85
N VAL A 362 4.45 6.93 -5.11
CA VAL A 362 4.28 5.50 -5.38
C VAL A 362 4.40 5.25 -6.87
N VAL A 363 5.60 4.92 -7.33
CA VAL A 363 5.91 4.80 -8.77
C VAL A 363 6.81 3.59 -9.03
N GLY A 364 6.69 2.98 -10.21
CA GLY A 364 7.49 1.83 -10.62
C GLY A 364 9.00 2.07 -10.59
N ASN A 365 9.76 1.01 -10.42
CA ASN A 365 11.22 1.05 -10.26
C ASN A 365 11.98 1.52 -11.51
N GLU A 366 11.36 1.50 -12.68
CA GLU A 366 11.92 2.08 -13.89
C GLU A 366 12.12 3.60 -13.81
N GLN A 367 11.48 4.27 -12.84
CA GLN A 367 11.59 5.71 -12.61
C GLN A 367 12.60 6.09 -11.50
N ASN A 368 13.38 5.15 -10.98
CA ASN A 368 14.35 5.43 -9.90
C ASN A 368 15.29 6.59 -10.23
N TYR A 369 15.87 6.59 -11.44
CA TYR A 369 16.74 7.66 -11.89
C TYR A 369 16.02 9.01 -11.99
N HIS A 370 14.78 9.01 -12.47
CA HIS A 370 13.98 10.22 -12.61
C HIS A 370 13.73 10.89 -11.25
N PHE A 371 13.35 10.12 -10.22
CA PHE A 371 13.10 10.66 -8.88
C PHE A 371 14.39 11.09 -8.17
N GLN A 372 15.52 10.44 -8.42
CA GLN A 372 16.82 10.90 -7.94
C GLN A 372 17.14 12.29 -8.50
N VAL A 373 16.98 12.48 -9.79
CA VAL A 373 17.19 13.78 -10.46
C VAL A 373 16.20 14.82 -9.93
N LEU A 374 14.91 14.48 -9.80
CA LEU A 374 13.89 15.40 -9.30
C LEU A 374 14.23 15.91 -7.91
N SER A 375 14.63 15.02 -7.00
CA SER A 375 15.04 15.38 -5.63
C SER A 375 16.18 16.42 -5.62
N ILE A 376 17.22 16.21 -6.43
CA ILE A 376 18.35 17.13 -6.55
C ILE A 376 17.92 18.49 -7.11
N LEU A 377 17.07 18.49 -8.15
CA LEU A 377 16.61 19.73 -8.78
C LEU A 377 15.73 20.56 -7.82
N LEU A 378 14.86 19.91 -7.06
CA LEU A 378 14.02 20.57 -6.06
C LEU A 378 14.87 21.19 -4.94
N ASP A 379 15.90 20.48 -4.46
CA ASP A 379 16.83 21.01 -3.46
C ASP A 379 17.60 22.22 -4.01
N ARG A 380 18.14 22.16 -5.24
CA ARG A 380 18.84 23.29 -5.90
C ARG A 380 17.94 24.49 -6.12
N LEU A 381 16.65 24.28 -6.40
CA LEU A 381 15.66 25.34 -6.53
C LEU A 381 15.30 26.00 -5.18
N GLY A 382 15.77 25.43 -4.06
CA GLY A 382 15.61 25.96 -2.72
C GLY A 382 14.41 25.43 -1.97
N PHE A 383 13.82 24.31 -2.42
CA PHE A 383 12.79 23.62 -1.68
C PHE A 383 13.41 22.81 -0.54
N LYS A 384 13.13 23.18 0.71
CA LYS A 384 13.73 22.57 1.91
C LYS A 384 13.49 21.07 2.03
N TRP A 385 12.42 20.59 1.43
CA TRP A 385 11.99 19.19 1.43
C TRP A 385 12.49 18.41 0.20
N GLY A 386 13.22 19.05 -0.72
CA GLY A 386 13.68 18.38 -1.95
C GLY A 386 14.45 17.10 -1.72
N LYS A 387 15.35 17.08 -0.71
CA LYS A 387 16.13 15.89 -0.33
C LYS A 387 15.35 14.83 0.46
N ASP A 388 14.24 15.20 1.07
CA ASP A 388 13.40 14.33 1.91
C ASP A 388 12.27 13.67 1.11
N LEU A 389 12.23 13.86 -0.21
CA LEU A 389 11.32 13.21 -1.12
C LEU A 389 11.52 11.69 -1.08
N VAL A 390 10.45 10.96 -0.89
CA VAL A 390 10.47 9.49 -0.85
C VAL A 390 9.91 8.94 -2.16
N HIS A 391 10.73 8.24 -2.93
CA HIS A 391 10.25 7.39 -4.00
C HIS A 391 9.97 5.99 -3.43
N PHE A 392 8.68 5.69 -3.19
CA PHE A 392 8.25 4.33 -2.89
C PHE A 392 8.26 3.53 -4.19
N SER A 393 9.43 2.97 -4.48
CA SER A 393 9.72 2.23 -5.70
C SER A 393 9.17 0.81 -5.60
N TYR A 394 8.39 0.37 -6.61
CA TYR A 394 7.85 -0.97 -6.64
C TYR A 394 8.16 -1.71 -7.95
N GLY A 395 8.23 -3.04 -7.88
CA GLY A 395 8.48 -3.92 -9.03
C GLY A 395 7.24 -4.12 -9.90
N MET A 396 7.44 -4.67 -11.07
CA MET A 396 6.38 -4.90 -12.06
C MET A 396 5.46 -6.07 -11.65
N VAL A 397 4.21 -6.01 -12.11
CA VAL A 397 3.29 -7.14 -12.06
C VAL A 397 3.16 -7.74 -13.46
N GLU A 398 3.27 -9.05 -13.54
CA GLU A 398 3.20 -9.82 -14.78
C GLU A 398 2.10 -10.88 -14.68
N LEU A 399 1.61 -11.35 -15.81
CA LEU A 399 0.72 -12.49 -15.91
C LEU A 399 1.53 -13.77 -16.19
N PRO A 400 1.00 -14.98 -15.89
CA PRO A 400 1.66 -16.25 -16.20
C PRO A 400 2.03 -16.40 -17.69
N ASN A 401 1.31 -15.71 -18.59
CA ASN A 401 1.52 -15.75 -20.04
C ASN A 401 2.45 -14.64 -20.58
N GLY A 402 3.14 -13.90 -19.71
CA GLY A 402 4.13 -12.89 -20.07
C GLY A 402 3.77 -11.44 -19.70
N LYS A 403 4.66 -10.48 -20.06
CA LYS A 403 4.50 -9.07 -19.73
C LYS A 403 3.30 -8.45 -20.42
N MET A 404 2.59 -7.57 -19.70
CA MET A 404 1.53 -6.76 -20.26
C MET A 404 2.09 -5.75 -21.27
N LYS A 405 1.71 -5.88 -22.55
CA LYS A 405 2.05 -4.90 -23.58
C LYS A 405 0.84 -4.05 -23.91
N SER A 406 0.90 -2.76 -23.59
CA SER A 406 -0.20 -1.81 -23.79
C SER A 406 -0.55 -1.51 -25.26
N ARG A 407 0.30 -1.88 -26.22
CA ARG A 407 0.15 -1.57 -27.65
C ARG A 407 -0.52 -2.66 -28.49
N GLU A 408 -0.78 -3.83 -27.94
CA GLU A 408 -1.25 -5.02 -28.68
C GLU A 408 -2.61 -5.57 -28.18
N GLY A 409 -3.34 -4.83 -27.32
CA GLY A 409 -4.65 -5.28 -26.79
C GLY A 409 -4.58 -6.47 -25.81
N THR A 410 -3.41 -6.78 -25.26
CA THR A 410 -3.18 -7.89 -24.32
C THR A 410 -3.01 -7.42 -22.87
N VAL A 411 -3.45 -6.21 -22.55
CA VAL A 411 -3.42 -5.67 -21.19
C VAL A 411 -4.66 -6.14 -20.44
N VAL A 412 -4.48 -6.69 -19.24
CA VAL A 412 -5.63 -7.02 -18.38
C VAL A 412 -6.22 -5.74 -17.85
N ASP A 413 -7.42 -5.44 -18.32
CA ASP A 413 -8.24 -4.33 -17.88
C ASP A 413 -8.59 -4.48 -16.39
N ALA A 414 -8.59 -3.36 -15.66
CA ALA A 414 -8.84 -3.38 -14.22
C ALA A 414 -10.29 -3.78 -13.88
N ASP A 415 -11.26 -3.32 -14.69
CA ASP A 415 -12.67 -3.62 -14.46
C ASP A 415 -12.97 -5.09 -14.75
N ASP A 416 -12.44 -5.62 -15.87
CA ASP A 416 -12.56 -7.04 -16.21
C ASP A 416 -11.92 -7.93 -15.15
N LEU A 417 -10.76 -7.51 -14.62
CA LEU A 417 -10.09 -8.23 -13.55
C LEU A 417 -10.95 -8.29 -12.29
N VAL A 418 -11.46 -7.15 -11.83
CA VAL A 418 -12.33 -7.06 -10.65
C VAL A 418 -13.58 -7.91 -10.86
N ALA A 419 -14.26 -7.79 -12.01
CA ALA A 419 -15.45 -8.54 -12.32
C ALA A 419 -15.19 -10.06 -12.31
N SER A 420 -14.09 -10.50 -12.93
CA SER A 420 -13.71 -11.92 -12.97
C SER A 420 -13.42 -12.47 -11.57
N MET A 421 -12.77 -11.71 -10.71
CA MET A 421 -12.47 -12.11 -9.33
C MET A 421 -13.74 -12.27 -8.50
N ILE A 422 -14.73 -11.38 -8.67
CA ILE A 422 -16.03 -11.47 -8.00
C ILE A 422 -16.80 -12.70 -8.47
N VAL A 423 -16.85 -12.97 -9.78
CA VAL A 423 -17.51 -14.16 -10.35
C VAL A 423 -16.86 -15.45 -9.84
N ASN A 424 -15.54 -15.52 -9.83
CA ASN A 424 -14.81 -16.66 -9.31
C ASN A 424 -15.08 -16.88 -7.82
N ALA A 425 -15.11 -15.81 -7.02
CA ALA A 425 -15.45 -15.88 -5.61
C ALA A 425 -16.87 -16.40 -5.39
N LYS A 426 -17.84 -15.91 -6.16
CA LYS A 426 -19.23 -16.37 -6.09
C LYS A 426 -19.33 -17.87 -6.35
N THR A 427 -18.70 -18.35 -7.42
CA THR A 427 -18.69 -19.76 -7.80
C THR A 427 -18.05 -20.66 -6.74
N LEU A 428 -16.86 -20.28 -6.23
CA LEU A 428 -16.13 -21.09 -5.25
C LEU A 428 -16.75 -21.10 -3.84
N SER A 429 -17.49 -20.08 -3.48
CA SER A 429 -18.16 -19.99 -2.18
C SER A 429 -19.61 -20.48 -2.19
N GLU A 430 -20.20 -20.76 -3.34
CA GLU A 430 -21.63 -21.05 -3.53
C GLU A 430 -22.13 -22.15 -2.59
N ASP A 431 -21.44 -23.29 -2.51
CA ASP A 431 -21.84 -24.42 -1.67
C ASP A 431 -21.85 -24.09 -0.17
N LYS A 432 -20.99 -23.20 0.28
CA LYS A 432 -20.91 -22.77 1.68
C LYS A 432 -21.95 -21.71 1.98
N VAL A 433 -22.03 -20.70 1.12
CA VAL A 433 -22.92 -19.55 1.29
C VAL A 433 -24.40 -19.97 1.22
N ASN A 434 -24.75 -20.90 0.32
CA ASN A 434 -26.12 -21.42 0.22
C ASN A 434 -26.60 -22.20 1.46
N LYS A 435 -25.69 -22.64 2.33
CA LYS A 435 -26.03 -23.29 3.62
C LYS A 435 -26.29 -22.31 4.76
N LEU A 436 -26.09 -21.03 4.55
CA LEU A 436 -26.34 -20.00 5.55
C LEU A 436 -27.84 -19.73 5.68
N GLU A 437 -28.38 -19.90 6.88
CA GLU A 437 -29.80 -19.65 7.12
C GLU A 437 -30.18 -18.19 6.88
N GLY A 438 -31.28 -17.97 6.16
CA GLY A 438 -31.89 -16.65 5.94
C GLY A 438 -31.03 -15.70 5.09
N ILE A 439 -30.07 -16.21 4.31
CA ILE A 439 -29.25 -15.37 3.44
C ILE A 439 -30.05 -14.92 2.21
N THR A 440 -29.93 -13.66 1.84
CA THR A 440 -30.52 -13.08 0.62
C THR A 440 -29.55 -13.14 -0.56
N GLU A 441 -30.05 -12.94 -1.80
CA GLU A 441 -29.17 -12.90 -2.99
C GLU A 441 -28.24 -11.68 -2.94
N GLU A 442 -28.73 -10.55 -2.43
CA GLU A 442 -27.92 -9.34 -2.26
C GLU A 442 -26.77 -9.58 -1.27
N GLU A 443 -27.01 -10.30 -0.18
CA GLU A 443 -25.93 -10.69 0.76
C GLU A 443 -24.93 -11.65 0.12
N LYS A 444 -25.38 -12.58 -0.73
CA LYS A 444 -24.48 -13.47 -1.47
C LYS A 444 -23.59 -12.71 -2.43
N ASP A 445 -24.15 -11.73 -3.16
CA ASP A 445 -23.40 -10.88 -4.08
C ASP A 445 -22.40 -10.02 -3.32
N GLU A 446 -22.76 -9.47 -2.16
CA GLU A 446 -21.87 -8.70 -1.31
C GLU A 446 -20.74 -9.56 -0.73
N ILE A 447 -21.01 -10.78 -0.28
CA ILE A 447 -19.97 -11.73 0.15
C ILE A 447 -19.01 -12.03 -1.01
N ALA A 448 -19.54 -12.29 -2.20
CA ALA A 448 -18.73 -12.53 -3.39
C ALA A 448 -17.83 -11.34 -3.74
N ARG A 449 -18.35 -10.11 -3.63
CA ARG A 449 -17.59 -8.87 -3.81
C ARG A 449 -16.45 -8.76 -2.79
N ILE A 450 -16.75 -8.91 -1.51
CA ILE A 450 -15.78 -8.81 -0.41
C ILE A 450 -14.68 -9.87 -0.57
N VAL A 451 -15.04 -11.10 -0.89
CA VAL A 451 -14.09 -12.22 -1.04
C VAL A 451 -13.25 -12.07 -2.30
N GLY A 452 -13.86 -11.73 -3.43
CA GLY A 452 -13.15 -11.53 -4.70
C GLY A 452 -12.14 -10.39 -4.64
N LEU A 453 -12.56 -9.24 -4.10
CA LEU A 453 -11.65 -8.10 -3.87
C LEU A 453 -10.59 -8.42 -2.81
N GLY A 454 -10.96 -9.12 -1.75
CA GLY A 454 -10.03 -9.56 -0.72
C GLY A 454 -8.94 -10.48 -1.27
N ALA A 455 -9.30 -11.40 -2.14
CA ALA A 455 -8.36 -12.27 -2.85
C ALA A 455 -7.37 -11.48 -3.71
N LEU A 456 -7.88 -10.57 -4.56
CA LEU A 456 -7.07 -9.71 -5.42
C LEU A 456 -6.10 -8.84 -4.63
N LYS A 457 -6.62 -8.08 -3.66
CA LYS A 457 -5.85 -7.12 -2.87
C LYS A 457 -4.79 -7.81 -2.04
N TYR A 458 -5.16 -8.86 -1.33
CA TYR A 458 -4.22 -9.61 -0.49
C TYR A 458 -3.09 -10.23 -1.29
N PHE A 459 -3.40 -10.85 -2.43
CA PHE A 459 -2.40 -11.49 -3.29
C PHE A 459 -1.34 -10.49 -3.77
N ILE A 460 -1.77 -9.28 -4.13
CA ILE A 460 -0.87 -8.20 -4.57
C ILE A 460 -0.06 -7.65 -3.39
N LEU A 461 -0.69 -7.42 -2.22
CA LEU A 461 -0.08 -6.73 -1.09
C LEU A 461 0.78 -7.63 -0.19
N LYS A 462 0.61 -8.96 -0.22
CA LYS A 462 1.44 -9.89 0.56
C LYS A 462 2.88 -9.99 0.08
N VAL A 463 3.15 -9.60 -1.18
CA VAL A 463 4.48 -9.60 -1.79
C VAL A 463 5.20 -8.30 -1.46
N ASP A 464 6.49 -8.38 -1.09
CA ASP A 464 7.32 -7.18 -0.92
C ASP A 464 7.21 -6.29 -2.17
N ALA A 465 6.86 -5.03 -1.98
CA ALA A 465 6.59 -4.10 -3.08
C ALA A 465 7.75 -3.99 -4.07
N ARG A 466 9.00 -4.07 -3.59
CA ARG A 466 10.22 -3.96 -4.41
C ARG A 466 10.42 -5.12 -5.38
N LYS A 467 9.74 -6.26 -5.16
CA LYS A 467 9.85 -7.45 -6.01
C LYS A 467 8.87 -7.39 -7.17
N ASN A 468 9.31 -7.89 -8.33
CA ASN A 468 8.38 -8.26 -9.38
C ASN A 468 7.50 -9.41 -8.91
N MET A 469 6.26 -9.47 -9.44
CA MET A 469 5.34 -10.53 -9.08
C MET A 469 4.57 -11.05 -10.31
N LEU A 470 4.21 -12.33 -10.24
CA LEU A 470 3.22 -12.92 -11.12
C LEU A 470 1.85 -12.90 -10.43
N PHE A 471 0.85 -12.34 -11.07
CA PHE A 471 -0.51 -12.40 -10.60
C PHE A 471 -1.22 -13.63 -11.17
N ASN A 472 -1.62 -14.55 -10.30
CA ASN A 472 -2.39 -15.74 -10.65
C ASN A 472 -3.77 -15.68 -9.97
N PRO A 473 -4.86 -15.44 -10.73
CA PRO A 473 -6.21 -15.35 -10.18
C PRO A 473 -6.66 -16.61 -9.42
N GLU A 474 -6.33 -17.80 -9.94
CA GLU A 474 -6.74 -19.07 -9.34
C GLU A 474 -6.07 -19.30 -7.97
N GLU A 475 -4.77 -19.03 -7.87
CA GLU A 475 -4.04 -19.14 -6.60
C GLU A 475 -4.49 -18.10 -5.57
N SER A 476 -4.90 -16.92 -6.04
CA SER A 476 -5.28 -15.81 -5.15
C SER A 476 -6.55 -16.08 -4.35
N ILE A 477 -7.44 -16.93 -4.87
CA ILE A 477 -8.77 -17.17 -4.31
C ILE A 477 -8.86 -18.48 -3.49
N ASP A 478 -7.77 -19.22 -3.32
CA ASP A 478 -7.73 -20.45 -2.53
C ASP A 478 -8.05 -20.17 -1.04
N PHE A 479 -8.93 -21.00 -0.47
CA PHE A 479 -9.33 -20.93 0.94
C PHE A 479 -8.36 -21.62 1.91
N ASN A 480 -7.35 -22.31 1.42
CA ASN A 480 -6.43 -23.13 2.24
C ASN A 480 -4.99 -22.61 2.26
N GLY A 481 -4.69 -21.57 1.48
CA GLY A 481 -3.34 -21.04 1.33
C GLY A 481 -3.10 -19.72 2.07
N ASN A 482 -1.95 -19.10 1.80
CA ASN A 482 -1.65 -17.73 2.23
C ASN A 482 -2.42 -16.74 1.34
N THR A 483 -3.71 -16.57 1.59
CA THR A 483 -4.66 -15.81 0.75
C THR A 483 -5.61 -14.96 1.58
N GLY A 484 -6.20 -13.95 0.95
CA GLY A 484 -7.24 -13.12 1.57
C GLY A 484 -8.45 -13.95 2.04
N PRO A 485 -9.01 -14.83 1.19
CA PRO A 485 -10.14 -15.69 1.57
C PRO A 485 -9.89 -16.59 2.77
N PHE A 486 -8.66 -17.09 2.97
CA PHE A 486 -8.32 -17.86 4.17
C PHE A 486 -8.47 -17.04 5.46
N ILE A 487 -8.02 -15.79 5.43
CA ILE A 487 -8.13 -14.88 6.58
C ILE A 487 -9.59 -14.46 6.80
N GLN A 488 -10.29 -14.10 5.72
CA GLN A 488 -11.71 -13.71 5.75
C GLN A 488 -12.60 -14.83 6.27
N TYR A 489 -12.35 -16.07 5.83
CA TYR A 489 -13.09 -17.23 6.32
C TYR A 489 -12.88 -17.47 7.83
N THR A 490 -11.66 -17.28 8.33
CA THR A 490 -11.40 -17.40 9.77
C THR A 490 -12.09 -16.30 10.56
N TYR A 491 -12.11 -15.06 10.07
CA TYR A 491 -12.90 -13.98 10.67
C TYR A 491 -14.39 -14.36 10.75
N ALA A 492 -14.99 -14.75 9.63
CA ALA A 492 -16.42 -15.13 9.57
C ALA A 492 -16.74 -16.32 10.50
N ARG A 493 -15.81 -17.29 10.62
CA ARG A 493 -15.91 -18.40 11.58
C ARG A 493 -15.97 -17.90 13.02
N ILE A 494 -15.09 -16.99 13.40
CA ILE A 494 -15.10 -16.41 14.75
C ILE A 494 -16.42 -15.66 15.00
N ARG A 495 -16.87 -14.87 14.02
CA ARG A 495 -18.18 -14.16 14.13
C ARG A 495 -19.33 -15.16 14.32
N SER A 496 -19.29 -16.30 13.65
CA SER A 496 -20.29 -17.38 13.86
C SER A 496 -20.24 -17.97 15.27
N ILE A 497 -19.02 -18.18 15.83
CA ILE A 497 -18.85 -18.66 17.21
C ILE A 497 -19.45 -17.65 18.21
N LEU A 498 -19.18 -16.36 18.04
CA LEU A 498 -19.71 -15.30 18.91
C LEU A 498 -21.25 -15.21 18.85
N ARG A 499 -21.84 -15.29 17.65
CA ARG A 499 -23.31 -15.33 17.49
C ARG A 499 -23.94 -16.56 18.16
N LYS A 500 -23.29 -17.73 18.08
CA LYS A 500 -23.75 -18.94 18.78
C LYS A 500 -23.67 -18.79 20.29
N ALA A 501 -22.65 -18.12 20.82
CA ALA A 501 -22.53 -17.81 22.24
C ALA A 501 -23.69 -16.89 22.70
N GLU A 502 -23.98 -15.83 21.94
CA GLU A 502 -25.12 -14.94 22.20
C GLU A 502 -26.46 -15.68 22.19
N ALA A 503 -26.68 -16.57 21.19
CA ALA A 503 -27.88 -17.40 21.11
C ALA A 503 -28.02 -18.37 22.30
N GLN A 504 -26.93 -18.74 22.95
CA GLN A 504 -26.91 -19.53 24.19
C GLN A 504 -26.96 -18.66 25.46
N ASN A 505 -27.23 -17.35 25.33
CA ASN A 505 -27.23 -16.37 26.41
C ASN A 505 -25.91 -16.27 27.18
N ILE A 506 -24.77 -16.56 26.53
CA ILE A 506 -23.45 -16.38 27.12
C ILE A 506 -23.04 -14.91 26.93
N THR A 507 -22.99 -14.17 28.04
CA THR A 507 -22.60 -12.77 28.05
C THR A 507 -21.11 -12.64 28.35
N LEU A 508 -20.35 -11.98 27.47
CA LEU A 508 -18.95 -11.68 27.71
C LEU A 508 -18.82 -10.49 28.67
N PRO A 509 -17.96 -10.60 29.70
CA PRO A 509 -17.65 -9.46 30.55
C PRO A 509 -16.83 -8.40 29.78
N THR A 510 -16.79 -7.18 30.30
CA THR A 510 -15.93 -6.12 29.74
C THR A 510 -14.45 -6.38 29.97
N SER A 511 -14.12 -7.12 31.05
CA SER A 511 -12.75 -7.52 31.40
C SER A 511 -12.76 -8.88 32.08
N LEU A 512 -11.69 -9.64 31.90
CA LEU A 512 -11.41 -10.88 32.64
C LEU A 512 -10.83 -10.56 34.01
N SER A 513 -11.05 -11.46 34.98
CA SER A 513 -10.38 -11.40 36.30
C SER A 513 -8.89 -11.78 36.18
N ASP A 514 -8.09 -11.33 37.13
CA ASP A 514 -6.64 -11.58 37.15
C ASP A 514 -6.27 -13.07 37.23
N ASP A 515 -7.17 -13.90 37.73
CA ASP A 515 -7.04 -15.34 37.89
C ASP A 515 -7.73 -16.17 36.80
N ALA A 516 -8.25 -15.52 35.75
CA ALA A 516 -8.88 -16.21 34.63
C ALA A 516 -7.92 -17.25 34.02
N PRO A 517 -8.38 -18.50 33.78
CA PRO A 517 -7.51 -19.59 33.35
C PRO A 517 -6.93 -19.32 31.95
N LEU A 518 -5.63 -19.52 31.81
CA LEU A 518 -4.91 -19.39 30.53
C LEU A 518 -3.90 -20.53 30.39
N ASN A 519 -3.98 -21.30 29.34
CA ASN A 519 -2.95 -22.24 28.94
C ASN A 519 -1.87 -21.57 28.06
N GLU A 520 -0.80 -22.30 27.76
CA GLU A 520 0.35 -21.75 27.00
C GLU A 520 -0.01 -21.32 25.57
N LYS A 521 -0.97 -21.98 24.91
CA LYS A 521 -1.42 -21.57 23.57
C LYS A 521 -2.30 -20.32 23.62
N GLU A 522 -3.10 -20.17 24.66
CA GLU A 522 -3.88 -18.96 24.91
C GLU A 522 -2.97 -17.76 25.20
N LYS A 523 -1.93 -17.94 26.02
CA LYS A 523 -0.89 -16.91 26.26
C LYS A 523 -0.15 -16.54 24.97
N ALA A 524 0.20 -17.54 24.14
CA ALA A 524 0.84 -17.29 22.85
C ALA A 524 -0.04 -16.45 21.90
N LEU A 525 -1.36 -16.71 21.85
CA LEU A 525 -2.30 -15.90 21.09
C LEU A 525 -2.40 -14.47 21.63
N ILE A 526 -2.44 -14.29 22.95
CA ILE A 526 -2.46 -12.94 23.56
C ILE A 526 -1.18 -12.18 23.22
N GLN A 527 -0.02 -12.83 23.27
CA GLN A 527 1.24 -12.22 22.83
C GLN A 527 1.18 -11.85 21.35
N LYS A 528 0.67 -12.76 20.50
CA LYS A 528 0.52 -12.50 19.07
C LYS A 528 -0.40 -11.31 18.79
N LEU A 529 -1.48 -11.15 19.55
CA LEU A 529 -2.34 -9.96 19.47
C LEU A 529 -1.58 -8.68 19.86
N ASN A 530 -0.78 -8.73 20.93
CA ASN A 530 0.05 -7.59 21.36
C ASN A 530 1.08 -7.18 20.30
N ASP A 531 1.63 -8.14 19.57
CA ASP A 531 2.63 -7.90 18.50
C ASP A 531 2.06 -7.07 17.35
N PHE A 532 0.73 -6.94 17.21
CA PHE A 532 0.10 -6.13 16.16
C PHE A 532 0.56 -4.68 16.17
N SER A 533 0.64 -4.07 17.35
CA SER A 533 1.11 -2.68 17.47
C SER A 533 2.56 -2.48 17.00
N VAL A 534 3.41 -3.50 17.21
CA VAL A 534 4.79 -3.50 16.71
C VAL A 534 4.81 -3.70 15.20
N ALA A 535 3.98 -4.60 14.68
CA ALA A 535 3.86 -4.84 13.24
C ALA A 535 3.39 -3.59 12.49
N VAL A 536 2.40 -2.85 13.02
CA VAL A 536 1.92 -1.58 12.43
C VAL A 536 3.02 -0.52 12.47
N ALA A 537 3.71 -0.36 13.60
CA ALA A 537 4.80 0.60 13.72
C ALA A 537 5.94 0.30 12.73
N GLN A 538 6.34 -0.96 12.62
CA GLN A 538 7.40 -1.38 11.70
C GLN A 538 6.98 -1.22 10.24
N ALA A 539 5.73 -1.56 9.90
CA ALA A 539 5.20 -1.35 8.56
C ALA A 539 5.23 0.12 8.13
N GLY A 540 5.01 1.06 9.07
CA GLY A 540 5.14 2.50 8.81
C GLY A 540 6.58 2.94 8.57
N VAL A 541 7.55 2.38 9.29
CA VAL A 541 8.98 2.68 9.10
C VAL A 541 9.50 2.13 7.77
N ASP A 542 9.11 0.89 7.45
CA ASP A 542 9.59 0.17 6.25
C ASP A 542 8.76 0.46 5.00
N TYR A 543 7.66 1.22 5.12
CA TYR A 543 6.65 1.39 4.07
C TYR A 543 6.18 0.04 3.52
N SER A 544 5.76 -0.89 4.41
CA SER A 544 5.57 -2.30 4.06
C SER A 544 4.14 -2.81 4.26
N PRO A 545 3.24 -2.70 3.27
CA PRO A 545 1.95 -3.40 3.30
C PRO A 545 2.09 -4.91 3.51
N SER A 546 3.13 -5.53 2.94
CA SER A 546 3.38 -6.96 3.07
C SER A 546 3.68 -7.40 4.52
N GLY A 547 4.23 -6.51 5.35
CA GLY A 547 4.41 -6.75 6.77
C GLY A 547 3.08 -6.98 7.49
N ILE A 548 2.07 -6.15 7.20
CA ILE A 548 0.72 -6.28 7.74
C ILE A 548 0.03 -7.56 7.21
N ALA A 549 0.13 -7.81 5.90
CA ALA A 549 -0.45 -9.01 5.29
C ALA A 549 0.08 -10.30 5.93
N ASN A 550 1.39 -10.39 6.08
CA ASN A 550 2.05 -11.54 6.72
C ASN A 550 1.65 -11.68 8.20
N TYR A 551 1.56 -10.57 8.92
CA TYR A 551 1.09 -10.59 10.31
C TYR A 551 -0.34 -11.15 10.42
N CYS A 552 -1.28 -10.67 9.60
CA CYS A 552 -2.66 -11.16 9.57
C CYS A 552 -2.74 -12.66 9.26
N TYR A 553 -1.93 -13.13 8.30
CA TYR A 553 -1.85 -14.55 7.98
C TYR A 553 -1.34 -15.41 9.14
N GLU A 554 -0.24 -15.00 9.77
CA GLU A 554 0.34 -15.75 10.90
C GLU A 554 -0.60 -15.75 12.12
N LEU A 555 -1.27 -14.65 12.44
CA LEU A 555 -2.29 -14.60 13.49
C LEU A 555 -3.44 -15.57 13.17
N THR A 556 -3.92 -15.56 11.94
CA THR A 556 -5.00 -16.44 11.47
C THR A 556 -4.62 -17.92 11.58
N LYS A 557 -3.41 -18.26 11.18
CA LYS A 557 -2.88 -19.62 11.24
C LYS A 557 -2.76 -20.12 12.69
N GLU A 558 -2.23 -19.28 13.57
CA GLU A 558 -2.08 -19.59 15.00
C GLU A 558 -3.44 -19.79 15.68
N PHE A 559 -4.42 -18.93 15.36
CA PHE A 559 -5.79 -19.09 15.84
C PHE A 559 -6.45 -20.38 15.31
N ASN A 560 -6.31 -20.70 14.03
CA ASN A 560 -6.89 -21.92 13.46
C ASN A 560 -6.30 -23.19 14.11
N GLN A 561 -4.99 -23.19 14.42
CA GLN A 561 -4.37 -24.29 15.17
C GLN A 561 -4.93 -24.39 16.59
N PHE A 562 -5.06 -23.26 17.29
CA PHE A 562 -5.68 -23.21 18.62
C PHE A 562 -7.12 -23.74 18.57
N TYR A 563 -7.92 -23.28 17.61
CA TYR A 563 -9.33 -23.70 17.46
C TYR A 563 -9.48 -25.19 17.14
N HIS A 564 -8.51 -25.78 16.44
CA HIS A 564 -8.46 -27.22 16.21
C HIS A 564 -8.21 -28.00 17.50
N ASP A 565 -7.31 -27.50 18.36
CA ASP A 565 -6.86 -28.22 19.56
C ASP A 565 -7.79 -27.99 20.76
N TYR A 566 -8.50 -26.87 20.81
CA TYR A 566 -9.32 -26.47 21.95
C TYR A 566 -10.72 -26.04 21.53
N SER A 567 -11.74 -26.68 22.10
CA SER A 567 -13.13 -26.22 21.92
C SER A 567 -13.33 -24.88 22.63
N ILE A 568 -13.99 -23.92 21.96
CA ILE A 568 -14.32 -22.62 22.56
C ILE A 568 -15.67 -22.70 23.29
N LEU A 569 -16.74 -23.10 22.57
CA LEU A 569 -18.10 -23.14 23.15
C LEU A 569 -18.32 -24.29 24.13
N ASN A 570 -17.64 -25.43 23.91
CA ASN A 570 -17.74 -26.62 24.74
C ASN A 570 -16.45 -26.81 25.56
N ALA A 571 -15.93 -25.73 26.14
CA ALA A 571 -14.81 -25.80 27.09
C ALA A 571 -15.26 -26.50 28.38
N ASP A 572 -14.29 -27.09 29.13
CA ASP A 572 -14.58 -27.90 30.31
C ASP A 572 -15.19 -27.06 31.45
N THR A 573 -14.82 -25.78 31.53
CA THR A 573 -15.35 -24.84 32.53
C THR A 573 -15.92 -23.58 31.89
N GLU A 574 -16.82 -22.91 32.61
CA GLU A 574 -17.36 -21.60 32.18
C GLU A 574 -16.26 -20.53 32.09
N ALA A 575 -15.32 -20.53 33.02
CA ALA A 575 -14.21 -19.60 33.03
C ALA A 575 -13.31 -19.75 31.78
N GLU A 576 -12.97 -20.98 31.40
CA GLU A 576 -12.23 -21.25 30.16
C GLU A 576 -13.01 -20.84 28.91
N ARG A 577 -14.32 -21.13 28.88
CA ARG A 577 -15.20 -20.73 27.78
C ARG A 577 -15.22 -19.21 27.59
N ILE A 578 -15.39 -18.45 28.66
CA ILE A 578 -15.38 -16.99 28.64
C ILE A 578 -14.02 -16.47 28.19
N THR A 579 -12.93 -17.00 28.70
CA THR A 579 -11.56 -16.63 28.30
C THR A 579 -11.32 -16.87 26.82
N ARG A 580 -11.66 -18.04 26.30
CA ARG A 580 -11.50 -18.41 24.88
C ARG A 580 -12.37 -17.58 23.95
N LEU A 581 -13.60 -17.26 24.37
CA LEU A 581 -14.47 -16.33 23.61
C LEU A 581 -13.88 -14.92 23.58
N MET A 582 -13.30 -14.43 24.70
CA MET A 582 -12.66 -13.13 24.75
C MET A 582 -11.43 -13.08 23.83
N ILE A 583 -10.59 -14.11 23.84
CA ILE A 583 -9.46 -14.24 22.91
C ILE A 583 -9.96 -14.23 21.46
N ALA A 584 -10.94 -15.08 21.12
CA ALA A 584 -11.47 -15.17 19.76
C ALA A 584 -12.05 -13.82 19.28
N LYS A 585 -12.80 -13.10 20.15
CA LYS A 585 -13.32 -11.75 19.85
C LYS A 585 -12.18 -10.80 19.48
N ASN A 586 -11.09 -10.79 20.23
CA ASN A 586 -9.95 -9.92 19.98
C ASN A 586 -9.13 -10.34 18.76
N VAL A 587 -9.04 -11.64 18.47
CA VAL A 587 -8.45 -12.13 17.20
C VAL A 587 -9.25 -11.60 16.01
N ALA A 588 -10.58 -11.69 16.03
CA ALA A 588 -11.43 -11.13 14.98
C ALA A 588 -11.22 -9.61 14.84
N LYS A 589 -11.17 -8.87 15.95
CA LYS A 589 -10.92 -7.41 15.94
C LYS A 589 -9.59 -7.07 15.29
N VAL A 590 -8.50 -7.73 15.68
CA VAL A 590 -7.16 -7.45 15.15
C VAL A 590 -7.04 -7.87 13.67
N ILE A 591 -7.66 -8.99 13.27
CA ILE A 591 -7.76 -9.36 11.85
C ILE A 591 -8.48 -8.26 11.06
N LYS A 592 -9.63 -7.79 11.54
CA LYS A 592 -10.41 -6.73 10.88
C LYS A 592 -9.57 -5.45 10.74
N ASN A 593 -8.92 -5.01 11.82
CA ASN A 593 -8.08 -3.81 11.81
C ASN A 593 -6.89 -3.99 10.84
N GLY A 594 -6.17 -5.11 10.90
CA GLY A 594 -5.04 -5.36 10.01
C GLY A 594 -5.45 -5.46 8.54
N MET A 595 -6.56 -6.12 8.22
CA MET A 595 -7.09 -6.18 6.85
C MET A 595 -7.57 -4.83 6.35
N ALA A 596 -8.13 -3.98 7.22
CA ALA A 596 -8.50 -2.60 6.87
C ALA A 596 -7.29 -1.75 6.45
N LEU A 597 -6.10 -1.94 7.08
CA LEU A 597 -4.87 -1.27 6.66
C LEU A 597 -4.42 -1.67 5.24
N LEU A 598 -4.89 -2.82 4.75
CA LEU A 598 -4.70 -3.27 3.37
C LEU A 598 -5.84 -2.85 2.43
N GLY A 599 -6.83 -2.11 2.94
CA GLY A 599 -8.05 -1.78 2.20
C GLY A 599 -8.92 -3.02 1.89
N ILE A 600 -8.86 -4.05 2.72
CA ILE A 600 -9.59 -5.32 2.57
C ILE A 600 -10.70 -5.41 3.60
N GLU A 601 -11.91 -5.60 3.12
CA GLU A 601 -13.07 -5.86 3.96
C GLU A 601 -13.13 -7.33 4.40
N VAL A 602 -13.76 -7.60 5.54
CA VAL A 602 -13.97 -8.96 6.05
C VAL A 602 -15.48 -9.21 6.25
N PRO A 603 -16.04 -10.33 5.73
CA PRO A 603 -17.47 -10.58 5.78
C PRO A 603 -17.89 -11.12 7.16
N GLU A 604 -19.04 -10.67 7.65
CA GLU A 604 -19.59 -11.18 8.91
C GLU A 604 -20.04 -12.65 8.82
N ARG A 605 -20.40 -13.10 7.62
CA ARG A 605 -20.87 -14.46 7.30
C ARG A 605 -20.22 -14.95 6.01
N MET A 606 -19.87 -16.22 5.95
CA MET A 606 -19.23 -16.79 4.76
C MET A 606 -19.41 -18.32 4.70
#